data_56ee16e337732cbe6b05088ec13c44c6
#
_entry.id   56ee16e337732cbe6b05088ec13c44c6
#
_cell.length_a   1.000
_cell.length_b   1.000
_cell.length_c   1.000
_cell.angle_alpha   90.00
_cell.angle_beta   90.00
_cell.angle_gamma   90.00
#
_symmetry.space_group_name_H-M   'P 1'
#
loop_
_entity.id
_entity.type
_entity.pdbx_description
1 polymer ?
#
loop_
_entity_poly.entity_id
_entity_poly.type
_entity_poly.pdbx_seq_one_letter_code
_entity_poly.pdbx_strand_id
1 'polypeptide(L)'
;MTPTRSPAATSSGRRKPTSAELAKAAGKGLRDVLAPRLQVLFCGINPGLYSAATGHHFARPGNRFWPALHAAGFTPRLLHPSEQSLLLKGGYGVTNLVNRATATADELAPVEFVSGRRRLAAKLRRYRPASVVFLGLGAYRHAFGRPRVAIGRQPETFEGAEIWVLPNPSGLNANYQLAALVKLFRALRKSTALKSRCGGDRSSRRARPPRPDRAD
;
A
#
# COMPACT_ATOMS: atom_id res chain seq x y z
N MET A 1 21.77 48.82 -10.45
CA MET A 1 20.90 47.81 -9.82
C MET A 1 20.72 46.66 -10.77
N THR A 2 21.48 45.60 -10.59
CA THR A 2 21.49 44.40 -11.43
C THR A 2 20.52 43.38 -10.79
N PRO A 3 19.60 42.78 -11.54
CA PRO A 3 18.69 41.76 -10.98
C PRO A 3 19.42 40.43 -10.80
N THR A 4 19.46 39.95 -9.59
CA THR A 4 20.01 38.65 -9.19
C THR A 4 19.10 37.55 -9.75
N ARG A 5 19.62 36.79 -10.72
CA ARG A 5 18.96 35.56 -11.23
C ARG A 5 18.95 34.49 -10.13
N SER A 6 17.77 34.11 -9.68
CA SER A 6 17.58 32.91 -8.89
C SER A 6 18.02 31.67 -9.68
N PRO A 7 18.74 30.71 -9.07
CA PRO A 7 19.11 29.48 -9.74
C PRO A 7 17.86 28.63 -10.00
N ALA A 8 17.62 28.33 -11.27
CA ALA A 8 16.59 27.38 -11.70
C ALA A 8 16.86 26.03 -11.03
N ALA A 9 15.84 25.49 -10.36
CA ALA A 9 15.87 24.15 -9.82
C ALA A 9 16.12 23.17 -10.97
N THR A 10 17.31 22.59 -11.00
CA THR A 10 17.69 21.52 -11.91
C THR A 10 16.74 20.33 -11.70
N SER A 11 15.85 20.09 -12.66
CA SER A 11 15.12 18.82 -12.77
C SER A 11 16.16 17.73 -13.07
N SER A 12 16.66 17.10 -12.03
CA SER A 12 17.44 15.88 -12.13
C SER A 12 16.56 14.84 -12.84
N GLY A 13 16.74 14.71 -14.16
CA GLY A 13 16.11 13.70 -15.00
C GLY A 13 16.43 12.34 -14.40
N ARG A 14 15.45 11.70 -13.77
CA ARG A 14 15.62 10.43 -13.05
C ARG A 14 16.00 9.36 -14.06
N ARG A 15 17.28 9.06 -14.12
CA ARG A 15 17.89 8.07 -15.01
C ARG A 15 17.23 6.69 -14.78
N LYS A 16 16.86 6.00 -15.85
CA LYS A 16 16.39 4.59 -15.78
C LYS A 16 17.55 3.71 -15.32
N PRO A 17 17.30 2.71 -14.46
CA PRO A 17 18.31 1.73 -14.09
C PRO A 17 18.85 1.00 -15.32
N THR A 18 20.15 0.76 -15.37
CA THR A 18 20.83 -0.08 -16.37
C THR A 18 20.53 -1.55 -16.13
N SER A 19 20.79 -2.40 -17.13
CA SER A 19 20.66 -3.87 -16.98
C SER A 19 21.52 -4.41 -15.83
N ALA A 20 22.74 -3.88 -15.65
CA ALA A 20 23.62 -4.27 -14.55
C ALA A 20 23.06 -3.87 -13.18
N GLU A 21 22.43 -2.69 -13.05
CA GLU A 21 21.79 -2.26 -11.82
C GLU A 21 20.54 -3.08 -11.51
N LEU A 22 19.77 -3.47 -12.53
CA LEU A 22 18.64 -4.39 -12.37
C LEU A 22 19.11 -5.76 -11.89
N ALA A 23 20.15 -6.33 -12.49
CA ALA A 23 20.73 -7.61 -12.09
C ALA A 23 21.22 -7.55 -10.62
N LYS A 24 21.94 -6.49 -10.23
CA LYS A 24 22.40 -6.27 -8.86
C LYS A 24 21.26 -6.04 -7.86
N ALA A 25 20.04 -5.76 -8.30
CA ALA A 25 18.88 -5.59 -7.46
C ALA A 25 18.19 -6.91 -7.10
N ALA A 26 18.52 -8.01 -7.77
CA ALA A 26 17.99 -9.34 -7.44
C ALA A 26 18.26 -9.70 -5.97
N GLY A 27 17.27 -10.26 -5.31
CA GLY A 27 17.36 -10.63 -3.90
C GLY A 27 17.25 -9.47 -2.91
N LYS A 28 17.41 -8.22 -3.33
CA LYS A 28 17.34 -7.07 -2.43
C LYS A 28 15.93 -6.85 -1.90
N GLY A 29 15.83 -6.39 -0.65
CA GLY A 29 14.59 -5.92 -0.07
C GLY A 29 14.27 -4.47 -0.46
N LEU A 30 13.04 -4.07 -0.18
CA LEU A 30 12.58 -2.69 -0.34
C LEU A 30 12.03 -2.19 1.01
N ARG A 31 12.42 -0.97 1.39
CA ARG A 31 11.97 -0.37 2.65
C ARG A 31 10.48 -0.06 2.59
N ASP A 32 9.75 -0.49 3.62
CA ASP A 32 8.32 -0.21 3.76
C ASP A 32 8.04 1.30 3.95
N VAL A 33 6.84 1.73 3.55
CA VAL A 33 6.28 3.06 3.87
C VAL A 33 5.17 2.84 4.91
N LEU A 34 5.50 2.99 6.18
CA LEU A 34 4.61 2.65 7.31
C LEU A 34 4.55 3.79 8.34
N ALA A 35 3.37 3.93 8.94
CA ALA A 35 3.11 4.75 10.11
C ALA A 35 2.05 4.07 11.00
N PRO A 36 1.96 4.41 12.29
CA PRO A 36 0.89 3.89 13.16
C PRO A 36 -0.50 4.29 12.66
N ARG A 37 -1.46 3.39 12.83
CA ARG A 37 -2.90 3.63 12.60
C ARG A 37 -3.23 4.16 11.20
N LEU A 38 -2.59 3.62 10.19
CA LEU A 38 -2.95 3.90 8.79
C LEU A 38 -4.41 3.50 8.52
N GLN A 39 -5.09 4.23 7.65
CA GLN A 39 -6.41 3.84 7.14
C GLN A 39 -6.29 2.62 6.23
N VAL A 40 -5.28 2.61 5.37
CA VAL A 40 -5.03 1.52 4.42
C VAL A 40 -3.53 1.23 4.33
N LEU A 41 -3.20 -0.05 4.44
CA LEU A 41 -1.87 -0.58 4.11
C LEU A 41 -1.95 -1.41 2.83
N PHE A 42 -1.39 -0.89 1.74
CA PHE A 42 -1.26 -1.64 0.49
C PHE A 42 -0.10 -2.63 0.58
N CYS A 43 -0.36 -3.89 0.29
CA CYS A 43 0.61 -4.98 0.34
C CYS A 43 0.81 -5.55 -1.06
N GLY A 44 1.92 -5.23 -1.70
CA GLY A 44 2.36 -5.85 -2.95
C GLY A 44 2.80 -7.31 -2.75
N ILE A 45 3.05 -8.03 -3.84
CA ILE A 45 3.57 -9.39 -3.80
C ILE A 45 5.01 -9.36 -3.31
N ASN A 46 5.89 -8.79 -4.12
CA ASN A 46 7.30 -8.57 -3.81
C ASN A 46 7.84 -7.41 -4.66
N PRO A 47 9.02 -6.86 -4.37
CA PRO A 47 9.64 -5.90 -5.24
C PRO A 47 10.01 -6.55 -6.58
N GLY A 48 9.64 -5.93 -7.72
CA GLY A 48 10.30 -6.22 -8.98
C GLY A 48 11.69 -5.59 -9.01
N LEU A 49 12.59 -6.10 -9.88
CA LEU A 49 13.98 -5.62 -9.96
C LEU A 49 14.08 -4.10 -10.15
N TYR A 50 13.19 -3.51 -10.96
CA TYR A 50 13.17 -2.06 -11.18
C TYR A 50 12.85 -1.29 -9.89
N SER A 51 11.87 -1.75 -9.12
CA SER A 51 11.49 -1.14 -7.84
C SER A 51 12.61 -1.26 -6.81
N ALA A 52 13.28 -2.41 -6.76
CA ALA A 52 14.41 -2.63 -5.86
C ALA A 52 15.65 -1.80 -6.26
N ALA A 53 15.92 -1.66 -7.57
CA ALA A 53 17.02 -0.84 -8.08
C ALA A 53 16.81 0.65 -7.80
N THR A 54 15.58 1.13 -7.87
CA THR A 54 15.24 2.55 -7.63
C THR A 54 14.91 2.87 -6.18
N GLY A 55 14.66 1.87 -5.33
CA GLY A 55 14.26 2.07 -3.93
C GLY A 55 12.80 2.48 -3.75
N HIS A 56 11.95 2.32 -4.78
CA HIS A 56 10.57 2.82 -4.74
C HIS A 56 9.54 1.75 -5.11
N HIS A 57 8.44 1.71 -4.34
CA HIS A 57 7.35 0.76 -4.59
C HIS A 57 6.65 1.05 -5.93
N PHE A 58 6.32 -0.03 -6.66
CA PHE A 58 5.58 0.02 -7.93
C PHE A 58 6.21 0.96 -8.97
N ALA A 59 7.56 1.08 -8.97
CA ALA A 59 8.28 2.07 -9.77
C ALA A 59 8.49 1.66 -11.24
N ARG A 60 8.25 0.39 -11.61
CA ARG A 60 8.44 -0.06 -12.99
C ARG A 60 7.54 0.75 -13.94
N PRO A 61 8.08 1.31 -15.04
CA PRO A 61 7.27 1.95 -16.07
C PRO A 61 6.12 1.04 -16.52
N GLY A 62 4.92 1.60 -16.68
CA GLY A 62 3.71 0.85 -16.99
C GLY A 62 3.02 0.18 -15.79
N ASN A 63 3.55 0.28 -14.57
CA ASN A 63 2.83 -0.14 -13.38
C ASN A 63 1.64 0.79 -13.13
N ARG A 64 0.47 0.20 -12.90
CA ARG A 64 -0.81 0.94 -12.80
C ARG A 64 -1.17 1.36 -11.37
N PHE A 65 -0.34 1.03 -10.36
CA PHE A 65 -0.64 1.36 -8.96
C PHE A 65 -0.84 2.86 -8.75
N TRP A 66 0.14 3.66 -9.11
CA TRP A 66 0.10 5.11 -8.91
C TRP A 66 -1.01 5.80 -9.72
N PRO A 67 -1.21 5.48 -11.02
CA PRO A 67 -2.34 5.99 -11.78
C PRO A 67 -3.71 5.57 -11.21
N ALA A 68 -3.86 4.31 -10.79
CA ALA A 68 -5.11 3.82 -10.21
C ALA A 68 -5.41 4.49 -8.87
N LEU A 69 -4.41 4.66 -8.02
CA LEU A 69 -4.52 5.32 -6.72
C LEU A 69 -4.99 6.77 -6.87
N HIS A 70 -4.37 7.53 -7.79
CA HIS A 70 -4.77 8.91 -8.08
C HIS A 70 -6.18 8.99 -8.68
N ALA A 71 -6.45 8.23 -9.75
CA ALA A 71 -7.75 8.24 -10.41
C ALA A 71 -8.91 7.75 -9.52
N ALA A 72 -8.62 6.95 -8.49
CA ALA A 72 -9.57 6.57 -7.46
C ALA A 72 -9.73 7.63 -6.36
N GLY A 73 -8.90 8.68 -6.35
CA GLY A 73 -8.98 9.82 -5.43
C GLY A 73 -8.30 9.59 -4.07
N PHE A 74 -7.36 8.64 -3.96
CA PHE A 74 -6.52 8.48 -2.75
C PHE A 74 -5.49 9.59 -2.61
N THR A 75 -5.05 10.18 -3.72
CA THR A 75 -4.09 11.28 -3.75
C THR A 75 -4.63 12.45 -4.56
N PRO A 76 -4.35 13.72 -4.18
CA PRO A 76 -4.85 14.90 -4.87
C PRO A 76 -4.24 15.08 -6.27
N ARG A 77 -3.09 14.47 -6.52
CA ARG A 77 -2.40 14.45 -7.81
C ARG A 77 -1.74 13.09 -8.05
N LEU A 78 -1.35 12.84 -9.29
CA LEU A 78 -0.53 11.68 -9.61
C LEU A 78 0.85 11.83 -8.95
N LEU A 79 1.16 10.95 -8.01
CA LEU A 79 2.48 10.89 -7.37
C LEU A 79 3.46 10.11 -8.24
N HIS A 80 4.69 10.57 -8.27
CA HIS A 80 5.79 9.75 -8.77
C HIS A 80 6.21 8.73 -7.69
N PRO A 81 6.67 7.51 -8.04
CA PRO A 81 7.08 6.50 -7.05
C PRO A 81 8.07 7.01 -5.99
N SER A 82 8.98 7.92 -6.33
CA SER A 82 9.91 8.52 -5.38
C SER A 82 9.27 9.42 -4.31
N GLU A 83 8.00 9.77 -4.51
CA GLU A 83 7.21 10.55 -3.57
C GLU A 83 6.36 9.66 -2.65
N GLN A 84 6.65 8.35 -2.62
CA GLN A 84 5.87 7.34 -1.90
C GLN A 84 5.63 7.68 -0.41
N SER A 85 6.53 8.42 0.24
CA SER A 85 6.37 8.87 1.62
C SER A 85 5.18 9.83 1.81
N LEU A 86 4.77 10.55 0.75
CA LEU A 86 3.60 11.43 0.80
C LEU A 86 2.29 10.67 1.03
N LEU A 87 2.24 9.36 0.77
CA LEU A 87 1.09 8.52 1.09
C LEU A 87 0.73 8.58 2.58
N LEU A 88 1.73 8.69 3.46
CA LEU A 88 1.53 8.75 4.91
C LEU A 88 0.67 9.95 5.33
N LYS A 89 0.74 11.07 4.60
CA LYS A 89 -0.10 12.26 4.86
C LYS A 89 -1.59 11.98 4.64
N GLY A 90 -1.92 11.04 3.74
CA GLY A 90 -3.29 10.58 3.52
C GLY A 90 -3.72 9.42 4.41
N GLY A 91 -2.85 8.97 5.32
CA GLY A 91 -3.12 7.79 6.14
C GLY A 91 -2.94 6.47 5.37
N TYR A 92 -2.14 6.46 4.32
CA TYR A 92 -1.89 5.27 3.49
C TYR A 92 -0.44 4.83 3.60
N GLY A 93 -0.21 3.52 3.55
CA GLY A 93 1.13 2.94 3.57
C GLY A 93 1.31 1.90 2.49
N VAL A 94 2.56 1.49 2.28
CA VAL A 94 2.91 0.44 1.32
C VAL A 94 3.93 -0.50 1.92
N THR A 95 3.74 -1.79 1.69
CA THR A 95 4.66 -2.88 2.04
C THR A 95 4.63 -3.96 0.94
N ASN A 96 5.45 -4.98 1.09
CA ASN A 96 5.37 -6.21 0.30
C ASN A 96 5.20 -7.43 1.22
N LEU A 97 4.52 -8.45 0.71
CA LEU A 97 4.35 -9.73 1.39
C LEU A 97 5.69 -10.47 1.50
N VAL A 98 6.40 -10.57 0.37
CA VAL A 98 7.77 -11.09 0.32
C VAL A 98 8.73 -9.93 0.05
N ASN A 99 9.76 -9.77 0.87
CA ASN A 99 10.71 -8.66 0.72
C ASN A 99 12.01 -9.11 0.02
N ARG A 100 11.85 -9.85 -1.08
CA ARG A 100 12.94 -10.31 -1.96
C ARG A 100 12.62 -9.94 -3.41
N ALA A 101 13.47 -9.14 -4.03
CA ALA A 101 13.28 -8.70 -5.41
C ALA A 101 13.55 -9.84 -6.39
N THR A 102 12.65 -10.00 -7.38
CA THR A 102 12.72 -10.97 -8.46
C THR A 102 12.34 -10.31 -9.79
N ALA A 103 12.67 -10.94 -10.91
CA ALA A 103 12.23 -10.48 -12.22
C ALA A 103 10.72 -10.70 -12.39
N THR A 104 10.21 -11.86 -11.95
CA THR A 104 8.79 -12.22 -11.94
C THR A 104 8.37 -12.76 -10.58
N ALA A 105 7.09 -12.67 -10.23
CA ALA A 105 6.57 -13.21 -8.97
C ALA A 105 6.60 -14.76 -8.94
N ASP A 106 6.67 -15.41 -10.08
CA ASP A 106 6.68 -16.88 -10.20
C ASP A 106 8.00 -17.50 -9.71
N GLU A 107 9.05 -16.69 -9.54
CA GLU A 107 10.31 -17.11 -8.91
C GLU A 107 10.21 -17.30 -7.39
N LEU A 108 9.07 -16.94 -6.80
CA LEU A 108 8.84 -17.06 -5.36
C LEU A 108 8.32 -18.47 -5.02
N ALA A 109 8.99 -19.14 -4.09
CA ALA A 109 8.53 -20.42 -3.58
C ALA A 109 7.29 -20.24 -2.66
N PRO A 110 6.36 -21.20 -2.60
CA PRO A 110 5.17 -21.14 -1.74
C PRO A 110 5.49 -20.85 -0.27
N VAL A 111 6.58 -21.38 0.26
CA VAL A 111 7.03 -21.16 1.64
C VAL A 111 7.36 -19.68 1.92
N GLU A 112 7.77 -18.91 0.91
CA GLU A 112 8.08 -17.49 1.07
C GLU A 112 6.81 -16.66 1.33
N PHE A 113 5.68 -17.04 0.73
CA PHE A 113 4.38 -16.40 0.98
C PHE A 113 3.90 -16.68 2.41
N VAL A 114 4.04 -17.91 2.90
CA VAL A 114 3.70 -18.29 4.28
C VAL A 114 4.56 -17.52 5.27
N SER A 115 5.87 -17.47 5.04
CA SER A 115 6.81 -16.70 5.86
C SER A 115 6.53 -15.20 5.78
N GLY A 116 6.17 -14.71 4.59
CA GLY A 116 5.75 -13.33 4.34
C GLY A 116 4.51 -12.94 5.15
N ARG A 117 3.50 -13.82 5.19
CA ARG A 117 2.31 -13.64 6.02
C ARG A 117 2.66 -13.49 7.49
N ARG A 118 3.58 -14.30 8.04
CA ARG A 118 4.02 -14.18 9.45
C ARG A 118 4.67 -12.82 9.71
N ARG A 119 5.55 -12.35 8.80
CA ARG A 119 6.18 -11.02 8.90
C ARG A 119 5.16 -9.89 8.78
N LEU A 120 4.17 -10.03 7.88
CA LEU A 120 3.09 -9.06 7.72
C LEU A 120 2.22 -9.00 8.99
N ALA A 121 1.91 -10.14 9.63
CA ALA A 121 1.18 -10.19 10.90
C ALA A 121 1.88 -9.33 11.98
N ALA A 122 3.20 -9.45 12.12
CA ALA A 122 3.96 -8.63 13.05
C ALA A 122 3.86 -7.12 12.74
N LYS A 123 3.89 -6.74 11.45
CA LYS A 123 3.67 -5.35 11.02
C LYS A 123 2.25 -4.87 11.38
N LEU A 124 1.22 -5.68 11.10
CA LEU A 124 -0.18 -5.32 11.41
C LEU A 124 -0.39 -5.13 12.92
N ARG A 125 0.13 -6.03 13.76
CA ARG A 125 0.08 -5.87 15.22
C ARG A 125 0.75 -4.58 15.69
N ARG A 126 1.91 -4.25 15.13
CA ARG A 126 2.68 -3.06 15.50
C ARG A 126 2.04 -1.76 15.03
N TYR A 127 1.64 -1.68 13.77
CA TYR A 127 1.18 -0.44 13.13
C TYR A 127 -0.33 -0.26 13.14
N ARG A 128 -1.10 -1.33 13.37
CA ARG A 128 -2.57 -1.35 13.51
C ARG A 128 -3.31 -0.56 12.42
N PRO A 129 -3.10 -0.87 11.12
CA PRO A 129 -3.88 -0.26 10.08
C PRO A 129 -5.34 -0.72 10.15
N ALA A 130 -6.29 0.13 9.73
CA ALA A 130 -7.70 -0.25 9.69
C ALA A 130 -7.98 -1.32 8.62
N SER A 131 -7.27 -1.26 7.50
CA SER A 131 -7.41 -2.22 6.40
C SER A 131 -6.05 -2.59 5.82
N VAL A 132 -5.90 -3.85 5.40
CA VAL A 132 -4.78 -4.34 4.60
C VAL A 132 -5.28 -4.78 3.23
N VAL A 133 -4.63 -4.33 2.16
CA VAL A 133 -5.02 -4.57 0.77
C VAL A 133 -3.95 -5.39 0.08
N PHE A 134 -4.24 -6.66 -0.20
CA PHE A 134 -3.36 -7.53 -0.97
C PHE A 134 -3.50 -7.22 -2.46
N LEU A 135 -2.42 -6.84 -3.11
CA LEU A 135 -2.36 -6.54 -4.54
C LEU A 135 -1.84 -7.74 -5.32
N GLY A 136 -2.70 -8.77 -5.45
CA GLY A 136 -2.39 -10.02 -6.14
C GLY A 136 -3.12 -11.22 -5.55
N LEU A 137 -4.09 -11.77 -6.29
CA LEU A 137 -4.91 -12.89 -5.84
C LEU A 137 -4.07 -14.15 -5.56
N GLY A 138 -3.10 -14.47 -6.43
CA GLY A 138 -2.22 -15.64 -6.29
C GLY A 138 -1.41 -15.57 -4.99
N ALA A 139 -0.80 -14.42 -4.71
CA ALA A 139 -0.03 -14.22 -3.48
C ALA A 139 -0.88 -14.40 -2.22
N TYR A 140 -2.11 -13.88 -2.22
CA TYR A 140 -3.03 -14.08 -1.12
C TYR A 140 -3.40 -15.56 -0.95
N ARG A 141 -3.73 -16.26 -2.05
CA ARG A 141 -4.05 -17.70 -2.04
C ARG A 141 -2.94 -18.51 -1.39
N HIS A 142 -1.70 -18.31 -1.82
CA HIS A 142 -0.54 -19.02 -1.26
C HIS A 142 -0.29 -18.68 0.21
N ALA A 143 -0.40 -17.39 0.58
CA ALA A 143 -0.13 -16.94 1.93
C ALA A 143 -1.15 -17.48 2.96
N PHE A 144 -2.41 -17.62 2.55
CA PHE A 144 -3.51 -17.97 3.45
C PHE A 144 -4.07 -19.40 3.23
N GLY A 145 -3.50 -20.16 2.29
CA GLY A 145 -4.00 -21.51 1.97
C GLY A 145 -5.43 -21.50 1.41
N ARG A 146 -5.81 -20.46 0.67
CA ARG A 146 -7.17 -20.27 0.14
C ARG A 146 -7.20 -20.53 -1.36
N PRO A 147 -7.67 -21.69 -1.83
CA PRO A 147 -7.69 -22.02 -3.26
C PRO A 147 -8.62 -21.11 -4.07
N ARG A 148 -9.68 -20.62 -3.42
CA ARG A 148 -10.64 -19.67 -4.01
C ARG A 148 -10.67 -18.40 -3.20
N VAL A 149 -10.67 -17.25 -3.89
CA VAL A 149 -10.77 -15.91 -3.27
C VAL A 149 -11.52 -14.98 -4.22
N ALA A 150 -12.49 -14.27 -3.69
CA ALA A 150 -13.17 -13.21 -4.43
C ALA A 150 -12.34 -11.92 -4.43
N ILE A 151 -12.47 -11.13 -5.50
CA ILE A 151 -11.93 -9.76 -5.54
C ILE A 151 -12.79 -8.87 -4.65
N GLY A 152 -12.16 -8.01 -3.88
CA GLY A 152 -12.82 -7.07 -3.00
C GLY A 152 -12.56 -7.36 -1.53
N ARG A 153 -13.51 -6.92 -0.68
CA ARG A 153 -13.46 -7.13 0.77
C ARG A 153 -13.68 -8.61 1.09
N GLN A 154 -12.88 -9.14 1.99
CA GLN A 154 -13.03 -10.48 2.53
C GLN A 154 -13.89 -10.45 3.81
N PRO A 155 -14.58 -11.54 4.15
CA PRO A 155 -15.40 -11.58 5.37
C PRO A 155 -14.56 -11.62 6.66
N GLU A 156 -13.36 -12.18 6.59
CA GLU A 156 -12.44 -12.29 7.71
C GLU A 156 -11.58 -11.03 7.92
N THR A 157 -10.95 -10.95 9.08
CA THR A 157 -9.91 -9.94 9.40
C THR A 157 -8.55 -10.62 9.56
N PHE A 158 -7.48 -9.83 9.46
CA PHE A 158 -6.12 -10.30 9.73
C PHE A 158 -5.42 -9.36 10.71
N GLU A 159 -5.13 -9.87 11.91
CA GLU A 159 -4.56 -9.10 13.03
C GLU A 159 -5.38 -7.83 13.33
N GLY A 160 -6.71 -7.95 13.26
CA GLY A 160 -7.63 -6.84 13.48
C GLY A 160 -7.85 -5.90 12.29
N ALA A 161 -7.07 -6.03 11.22
CA ALA A 161 -7.26 -5.25 9.99
C ALA A 161 -8.26 -5.95 9.06
N GLU A 162 -9.14 -5.16 8.40
CA GLU A 162 -9.98 -5.69 7.33
C GLU A 162 -9.14 -6.11 6.14
N ILE A 163 -9.47 -7.23 5.54
CA ILE A 163 -8.78 -7.74 4.37
C ILE A 163 -9.50 -7.32 3.09
N TRP A 164 -8.73 -6.77 2.17
CA TRP A 164 -9.12 -6.56 0.77
C TRP A 164 -8.15 -7.30 -0.14
N VAL A 165 -8.69 -7.95 -1.17
CA VAL A 165 -7.88 -8.59 -2.20
C VAL A 165 -8.20 -7.97 -3.54
N LEU A 166 -7.20 -7.35 -4.16
CA LEU A 166 -7.32 -6.69 -5.46
C LEU A 166 -6.34 -7.32 -6.46
N PRO A 167 -6.59 -7.18 -7.77
CA PRO A 167 -5.67 -7.64 -8.78
C PRO A 167 -4.32 -6.96 -8.69
N ASN A 168 -3.27 -7.65 -9.13
CA ASN A 168 -1.93 -7.09 -9.25
C ASN A 168 -1.92 -5.92 -10.26
N PRO A 169 -1.51 -4.71 -9.87
CA PRO A 169 -1.46 -3.53 -10.74
C PRO A 169 -0.27 -3.55 -11.73
N SER A 170 0.48 -4.63 -11.80
CA SER A 170 1.58 -4.79 -12.75
C SER A 170 1.13 -4.52 -14.18
N GLY A 171 1.94 -3.79 -14.95
CA GLY A 171 1.72 -3.60 -16.39
C GLY A 171 1.69 -4.89 -17.20
N LEU A 172 2.27 -5.98 -16.67
CA LEU A 172 2.24 -7.31 -17.27
C LEU A 172 0.91 -8.05 -17.06
N ASN A 173 0.03 -7.56 -16.19
CA ASN A 173 -1.28 -8.17 -15.97
C ASN A 173 -2.25 -7.78 -17.11
N ALA A 174 -2.43 -8.67 -18.06
CA ALA A 174 -3.32 -8.45 -19.21
C ALA A 174 -4.81 -8.35 -18.80
N ASN A 175 -5.22 -9.07 -17.74
CA ASN A 175 -6.63 -9.23 -17.37
C ASN A 175 -7.26 -7.99 -16.72
N TYR A 176 -6.45 -7.10 -16.12
CA TYR A 176 -6.97 -5.93 -15.41
C TYR A 176 -6.31 -4.64 -15.88
N GLN A 177 -6.98 -3.96 -16.79
CA GLN A 177 -6.56 -2.66 -17.29
C GLN A 177 -6.84 -1.55 -16.25
N LEU A 178 -6.30 -0.35 -16.48
CA LEU A 178 -6.36 0.76 -15.53
C LEU A 178 -7.80 1.09 -15.09
N ALA A 179 -8.76 1.12 -16.02
CA ALA A 179 -10.16 1.46 -15.70
C ALA A 179 -10.79 0.46 -14.71
N ALA A 180 -10.52 -0.84 -14.87
CA ALA A 180 -11.00 -1.88 -13.97
C ALA A 180 -10.35 -1.74 -12.57
N LEU A 181 -9.06 -1.48 -12.50
CA LEU A 181 -8.35 -1.21 -11.23
C LEU A 181 -8.91 0.03 -10.53
N VAL A 182 -9.12 1.12 -11.26
CA VAL A 182 -9.71 2.37 -10.71
C VAL A 182 -11.07 2.10 -10.08
N LYS A 183 -11.95 1.31 -10.73
CA LYS A 183 -13.25 0.92 -10.17
C LYS A 183 -13.10 0.21 -8.82
N LEU A 184 -12.17 -0.75 -8.72
CA LEU A 184 -11.92 -1.51 -7.49
C LEU A 184 -11.30 -0.64 -6.39
N PHE A 185 -10.35 0.23 -6.73
CA PHE A 185 -9.74 1.16 -5.78
C PHE A 185 -10.77 2.19 -5.28
N ARG A 186 -11.70 2.65 -6.12
CA ARG A 186 -12.82 3.52 -5.69
C ARG A 186 -13.75 2.81 -4.70
N ALA A 187 -14.07 1.53 -4.92
CA ALA A 187 -14.86 0.74 -3.99
C ALA A 187 -14.17 0.62 -2.61
N LEU A 188 -12.87 0.31 -2.60
CA LEU A 188 -12.05 0.32 -1.39
C LEU A 188 -12.10 1.68 -0.69
N ARG A 189 -11.87 2.78 -1.40
CA ARG A 189 -11.86 4.14 -0.83
C ARG A 189 -13.21 4.50 -0.21
N LYS A 190 -14.31 4.19 -0.88
CA LYS A 190 -15.66 4.43 -0.32
C LYS A 190 -15.88 3.68 0.99
N SER A 191 -15.47 2.40 1.05
CA SER A 191 -15.60 1.59 2.28
C SER A 191 -14.79 2.16 3.44
N THR A 192 -13.57 2.64 3.19
CA THR A 192 -12.69 3.20 4.24
C THR A 192 -13.14 4.58 4.70
N ALA A 193 -13.66 5.45 3.80
CA ALA A 193 -14.15 6.78 4.13
C ALA A 193 -15.42 6.76 5.01
N LEU A 194 -16.31 5.79 4.82
CA LEU A 194 -17.50 5.61 5.65
C LEU A 194 -17.15 5.33 7.12
N LYS A 195 -16.05 4.62 7.36
CA LYS A 195 -15.62 4.24 8.72
C LYS A 195 -14.95 5.36 9.48
N SER A 196 -14.21 6.24 8.82
CA SER A 196 -13.62 7.41 9.46
C SER A 196 -14.72 8.36 10.00
N ARG A 197 -15.88 8.39 9.36
CA ARG A 197 -17.05 9.16 9.83
C ARG A 197 -17.76 8.51 11.01
N CYS A 198 -17.88 7.19 11.04
CA CYS A 198 -18.55 6.46 12.14
C CYS A 198 -17.67 6.26 13.36
N GLY A 199 -16.35 6.29 13.23
CA GLY A 199 -15.39 6.14 14.35
C GLY A 199 -15.18 7.41 15.17
N GLY A 200 -15.45 8.59 14.62
CA GLY A 200 -15.26 9.89 15.28
C GLY A 200 -16.30 10.20 16.38
N ASP A 201 -17.46 9.55 16.34
CA ASP A 201 -18.59 9.85 17.27
C ASP A 201 -18.53 9.08 18.60
N ARG A 202 -17.66 8.10 18.74
CA ARG A 202 -17.56 7.32 19.99
C ARG A 202 -16.64 7.90 21.06
N SER A 203 -15.82 8.90 20.74
CA SER A 203 -14.88 9.49 21.71
C SER A 203 -15.47 10.68 22.52
N SER A 204 -16.64 11.21 22.12
CA SER A 204 -17.27 12.36 22.77
C SER A 204 -18.27 12.00 23.88
N ARG A 205 -18.59 10.71 24.05
CA ARG A 205 -19.46 10.26 25.16
C ARG A 205 -18.63 9.75 26.35
N ARG A 206 -17.67 10.52 26.84
CA ARG A 206 -17.18 10.31 28.19
C ARG A 206 -18.15 10.95 29.17
N ALA A 207 -18.61 10.10 30.08
CA ALA A 207 -19.57 10.39 31.15
C ALA A 207 -19.26 11.70 31.85
N ARG A 208 -20.30 12.52 32.00
CA ARG A 208 -20.37 13.63 32.94
C ARG A 208 -20.28 13.05 34.36
N PRO A 209 -19.40 13.52 35.24
CA PRO A 209 -19.36 13.04 36.61
C PRO A 209 -20.66 13.44 37.34
N PRO A 210 -21.14 12.61 38.28
CA PRO A 210 -22.32 12.96 39.09
C PRO A 210 -22.05 14.20 39.92
N ARG A 211 -23.07 15.07 40.05
CA ARG A 211 -23.03 16.22 40.93
C ARG A 211 -23.00 15.73 42.37
N PRO A 212 -22.24 16.36 43.28
CA PRO A 212 -22.33 16.07 44.70
C PRO A 212 -23.71 16.54 45.26
N ASP A 213 -24.36 15.63 46.00
CA ASP A 213 -25.57 15.94 46.74
C ASP A 213 -25.26 17.04 47.78
N ARG A 214 -26.10 18.07 47.81
CA ARG A 214 -26.13 19.01 48.89
C ARG A 214 -26.89 18.33 50.04
N ALA A 215 -26.20 18.09 51.12
CA ALA A 215 -26.83 17.82 52.41
C ALA A 215 -27.32 19.14 53.00
N ASP A 216 -28.60 19.16 53.40
CA ASP A 216 -29.16 20.12 54.33
C ASP A 216 -28.73 19.82 55.76
#